data_f168d9bb248c570c9a35b1d16f7dcf58
#
_entry.id   f168d9bb248c570c9a35b1d16f7dcf58
#
_cell.length_a   1.000
_cell.length_b   1.000
_cell.length_c   1.000
_cell.angle_alpha   90.00
_cell.angle_beta   90.00
_cell.angle_gamma   90.00
#
_symmetry.space_group_name_H-M   'P 1'
#
loop_
_entity.id
_entity.type
_entity.pdbx_description
1 polymer ?
#
loop_
_entity_poly.entity_id
_entity_poly.type
_entity_poly.pdbx_seq_one_letter_code
_entity_poly.pdbx_strand_id
1 'polypeptide(L)'
;MKLNLKRPLAFFDLETTGVNVASDRIVEIAILKAMPDGTEIVKSMRINPEMPIPLASSLIHGIYDEDIKDASTFRMVAQELADFIGEADLAGYNSNRFDIPVLLEEFLRVDVDFDMSDRKFVDVQNIFHQMEQRTLRAAYKFYCDKDIVNAHSAEADITATYHVLLAQLERYKDMDFEDKQGNISKPVQNDVDALHLFTNMNKPVDFAGRMVYNEDNQETFNFGKHKGKCCEQVFDIEPSYYAWMKQGDFPLYTKKKLDEIWQRWNKKKDEAKAAKLVQQAASQAKNAGVVPSVEHAEPAAEVKPLQKTPVPANRPSFKQANSKPAKDITTDMLEQLKMKFGK
;
A
#
# COMPACT_ATOMS: atom_id res chain seq x y z
N MET A 1 -3.53 36.66 13.76
CA MET A 1 -2.07 36.55 13.80
C MET A 1 -1.54 36.85 12.42
N LYS A 2 -0.46 37.64 12.27
CA LYS A 2 0.16 37.91 10.96
C LYS A 2 1.49 37.18 10.89
N LEU A 3 1.89 36.78 9.68
CA LEU A 3 3.21 36.19 9.46
C LEU A 3 4.29 37.26 9.67
N ASN A 4 5.37 36.90 10.35
CA ASN A 4 6.54 37.79 10.52
C ASN A 4 7.54 37.46 9.39
N LEU A 5 7.40 38.13 8.25
CA LEU A 5 8.17 37.86 7.05
C LEU A 5 9.28 38.90 6.89
N LYS A 6 10.50 38.42 6.55
CA LYS A 6 11.62 39.30 6.13
C LYS A 6 11.64 39.56 4.63
N ARG A 7 11.08 38.60 3.86
CA ARG A 7 10.91 38.63 2.40
C ARG A 7 9.53 38.01 2.08
N PRO A 8 8.97 38.22 0.90
CA PRO A 8 7.69 37.63 0.54
C PRO A 8 7.69 36.09 0.66
N LEU A 9 6.52 35.52 0.96
CA LEU A 9 6.31 34.07 0.97
C LEU A 9 5.20 33.73 -0.02
N ALA A 10 5.52 32.95 -1.04
CA ALA A 10 4.59 32.52 -2.07
C ALA A 10 4.08 31.11 -1.75
N PHE A 11 2.80 31.03 -1.37
CA PHE A 11 2.09 29.75 -1.28
C PHE A 11 1.58 29.40 -2.67
N PHE A 12 1.76 28.17 -3.09
CA PHE A 12 1.22 27.74 -4.38
C PHE A 12 0.77 26.28 -4.34
N ASP A 13 -0.13 25.98 -5.26
CA ASP A 13 -0.73 24.68 -5.47
C ASP A 13 -0.89 24.45 -6.97
N LEU A 14 -0.70 23.21 -7.42
CA LEU A 14 -0.69 22.82 -8.82
C LEU A 14 -1.69 21.72 -9.10
N GLU A 15 -2.50 21.89 -10.15
CA GLU A 15 -3.18 20.77 -10.79
C GLU A 15 -2.37 20.30 -12.00
N THR A 16 -2.30 18.99 -12.20
CA THR A 16 -1.38 18.41 -13.20
C THR A 16 -2.03 17.25 -13.97
N THR A 17 -1.42 16.89 -15.10
CA THR A 17 -1.84 15.72 -15.89
C THR A 17 -1.61 14.39 -15.17
N GLY A 18 -0.82 14.37 -14.08
CA GLY A 18 -0.53 13.18 -13.29
C GLY A 18 0.54 13.45 -12.23
N VAL A 19 1.09 12.40 -11.63
CA VAL A 19 1.98 12.50 -10.45
C VAL A 19 3.47 12.28 -10.77
N ASN A 20 3.82 12.09 -12.03
CA ASN A 20 5.21 11.89 -12.43
C ASN A 20 5.87 13.23 -12.76
N VAL A 21 6.70 13.73 -11.85
CA VAL A 21 7.43 15.00 -11.97
C VAL A 21 8.15 15.16 -13.31
N ALA A 22 8.73 14.09 -13.84
CA ALA A 22 9.54 14.15 -15.06
C ALA A 22 8.72 14.22 -16.36
N SER A 23 7.47 13.73 -16.38
CA SER A 23 6.66 13.62 -17.60
C SER A 23 5.36 14.38 -17.56
N ASP A 24 4.78 14.57 -16.39
CA ASP A 24 3.50 15.26 -16.25
C ASP A 24 3.67 16.79 -16.33
N ARG A 25 2.57 17.46 -16.60
CA ARG A 25 2.52 18.88 -16.93
C ARG A 25 1.50 19.59 -16.06
N ILE A 26 1.72 20.86 -15.79
CA ILE A 26 0.78 21.72 -15.07
C ILE A 26 -0.42 22.04 -15.97
N VAL A 27 -1.64 21.91 -15.41
CA VAL A 27 -2.91 22.32 -16.03
C VAL A 27 -3.54 23.51 -15.34
N GLU A 28 -3.23 23.75 -14.06
CA GLU A 28 -3.60 24.94 -13.32
C GLU A 28 -2.53 25.25 -12.28
N ILE A 29 -2.27 26.55 -12.08
CA ILE A 29 -1.42 27.06 -11.00
C ILE A 29 -2.15 28.16 -10.25
N ALA A 30 -2.16 28.08 -8.91
CA ALA A 30 -2.61 29.14 -8.04
C ALA A 30 -1.48 29.55 -7.10
N ILE A 31 -1.25 30.87 -6.98
CA ILE A 31 -0.19 31.43 -6.13
C ILE A 31 -0.80 32.52 -5.25
N LEU A 32 -0.64 32.40 -3.93
CA LEU A 32 -0.88 33.48 -2.97
C LEU A 32 0.46 33.99 -2.45
N LYS A 33 0.81 35.23 -2.76
CA LYS A 33 2.04 35.89 -2.33
C LYS A 33 1.76 36.79 -1.12
N ALA A 34 2.20 36.36 0.06
CA ALA A 34 2.14 37.15 1.27
C ALA A 34 3.35 38.06 1.37
N MET A 35 3.11 39.35 1.55
CA MET A 35 4.12 40.41 1.62
C MET A 35 4.49 40.72 3.09
N PRO A 36 5.71 41.21 3.36
CA PRO A 36 6.12 41.59 4.72
C PRO A 36 5.24 42.67 5.38
N ASP A 37 4.60 43.54 4.63
CA ASP A 37 3.65 44.54 5.12
C ASP A 37 2.29 43.93 5.50
N GLY A 38 2.07 42.67 5.16
CA GLY A 38 0.82 41.95 5.40
C GLY A 38 -0.17 42.00 4.25
N THR A 39 0.22 42.55 3.09
CA THR A 39 -0.56 42.50 1.84
C THR A 39 -0.52 41.06 1.28
N GLU A 40 -1.62 40.61 0.72
CA GLU A 40 -1.75 39.32 0.03
C GLU A 40 -2.13 39.59 -1.42
N ILE A 41 -1.39 38.97 -2.34
CA ILE A 41 -1.62 39.05 -3.77
C ILE A 41 -1.85 37.66 -4.32
N VAL A 42 -3.00 37.44 -4.96
CA VAL A 42 -3.37 36.16 -5.54
C VAL A 42 -3.25 36.20 -7.05
N LYS A 43 -2.67 35.14 -7.63
CA LYS A 43 -2.64 34.90 -9.06
C LYS A 43 -3.03 33.46 -9.31
N SER A 44 -4.00 33.22 -10.17
CA SER A 44 -4.40 31.87 -10.59
C SER A 44 -4.61 31.87 -12.10
N MET A 45 -4.21 30.76 -12.75
CA MET A 45 -4.43 30.60 -14.19
C MET A 45 -4.45 29.12 -14.57
N ARG A 46 -5.25 28.81 -15.59
CA ARG A 46 -5.20 27.55 -16.32
C ARG A 46 -4.09 27.57 -17.35
N ILE A 47 -3.48 26.43 -17.56
CA ILE A 47 -2.33 26.27 -18.45
C ILE A 47 -2.63 25.11 -19.40
N ASN A 48 -2.40 25.31 -20.69
CA ASN A 48 -2.46 24.24 -21.68
C ASN A 48 -1.19 23.40 -21.55
N PRO A 49 -1.28 22.12 -21.13
CA PRO A 49 -0.13 21.24 -20.95
C PRO A 49 0.48 20.74 -22.26
N GLU A 50 -0.11 21.07 -23.43
CA GLU A 50 0.26 20.60 -24.77
C GLU A 50 0.21 19.08 -24.93
N MET A 51 -0.59 18.42 -24.07
CA MET A 51 -0.87 17.00 -24.10
C MET A 51 -2.25 16.70 -23.50
N PRO A 52 -2.89 15.56 -23.85
CA PRO A 52 -4.19 15.20 -23.27
C PRO A 52 -4.11 15.01 -21.76
N ILE A 53 -5.13 15.46 -21.05
CA ILE A 53 -5.27 15.21 -19.60
C ILE A 53 -5.86 13.79 -19.41
N PRO A 54 -5.18 12.88 -18.70
CA PRO A 54 -5.74 11.58 -18.37
C PRO A 54 -7.07 11.73 -17.60
N LEU A 55 -8.07 10.92 -17.96
CA LEU A 55 -9.39 10.98 -17.32
C LEU A 55 -9.30 10.85 -15.78
N ALA A 56 -8.38 10.02 -15.28
CA ALA A 56 -8.17 9.85 -13.84
C ALA A 56 -7.78 11.17 -13.15
N SER A 57 -6.97 12.01 -13.80
CA SER A 57 -6.59 13.33 -13.29
C SER A 57 -7.77 14.30 -13.38
N SER A 58 -8.46 14.34 -14.51
CA SER A 58 -9.66 15.18 -14.70
C SER A 58 -10.74 14.88 -13.66
N LEU A 59 -10.92 13.62 -13.27
CA LEU A 59 -11.89 13.25 -12.23
C LEU A 59 -11.50 13.74 -10.83
N ILE A 60 -10.21 14.03 -10.59
CA ILE A 60 -9.72 14.56 -9.30
C ILE A 60 -9.91 16.07 -9.23
N HIS A 61 -9.40 16.80 -10.22
CA HIS A 61 -9.37 18.28 -10.18
C HIS A 61 -10.48 18.97 -10.99
N GLY A 62 -11.28 18.18 -11.74
CA GLY A 62 -12.42 18.72 -12.48
C GLY A 62 -12.07 19.51 -13.74
N ILE A 63 -10.80 19.49 -14.21
CA ILE A 63 -10.36 20.19 -15.41
C ILE A 63 -10.22 19.18 -16.56
N TYR A 64 -10.82 19.48 -17.70
CA TYR A 64 -10.80 18.64 -18.90
C TYR A 64 -10.11 19.37 -20.05
N ASP A 65 -9.73 18.63 -21.09
CA ASP A 65 -9.05 19.19 -22.28
C ASP A 65 -9.80 20.39 -22.89
N GLU A 66 -11.13 20.35 -22.87
CA GLU A 66 -11.98 21.44 -23.38
C GLU A 66 -11.83 22.73 -22.56
N ASP A 67 -11.52 22.64 -21.27
CA ASP A 67 -11.40 23.79 -20.38
C ASP A 67 -10.09 24.56 -20.55
N ILE A 68 -9.09 23.92 -21.16
CA ILE A 68 -7.72 24.43 -21.29
C ILE A 68 -7.27 24.62 -22.74
N LYS A 69 -8.10 24.27 -23.72
CA LYS A 69 -7.72 24.32 -25.14
C LYS A 69 -7.27 25.72 -25.61
N ASP A 70 -7.90 26.76 -25.05
CA ASP A 70 -7.61 28.15 -25.37
C ASP A 70 -6.70 28.82 -24.30
N ALA A 71 -6.26 28.05 -23.30
CA ALA A 71 -5.34 28.54 -22.28
C ALA A 71 -3.91 28.70 -22.85
N SER A 72 -3.16 29.65 -22.25
CA SER A 72 -1.74 29.82 -22.58
C SER A 72 -0.94 28.58 -22.20
N THR A 73 0.06 28.24 -22.98
CA THR A 73 1.02 27.20 -22.61
C THR A 73 1.95 27.70 -21.49
N PHE A 74 2.58 26.77 -20.74
CA PHE A 74 3.53 27.17 -19.71
C PHE A 74 4.66 28.04 -20.27
N ARG A 75 5.15 27.76 -21.47
CA ARG A 75 6.17 28.58 -22.19
C ARG A 75 5.76 30.05 -22.33
N MET A 76 4.48 30.34 -22.55
CA MET A 76 3.99 31.70 -22.75
C MET A 76 3.92 32.49 -21.43
N VAL A 77 3.71 31.79 -20.30
CA VAL A 77 3.47 32.44 -18.99
C VAL A 77 4.64 32.27 -18.02
N ALA A 78 5.64 31.48 -18.36
CA ALA A 78 6.73 31.12 -17.46
C ALA A 78 7.48 32.35 -16.91
N GLN A 79 7.85 33.30 -17.78
CA GLN A 79 8.54 34.52 -17.32
C GLN A 79 7.64 35.36 -16.41
N GLU A 80 6.36 35.52 -16.75
CA GLU A 80 5.39 36.24 -15.91
C GLU A 80 5.23 35.56 -14.53
N LEU A 81 5.22 34.23 -14.47
CA LEU A 81 5.16 33.48 -13.22
C LEU A 81 6.45 33.64 -12.41
N ALA A 82 7.60 33.54 -13.06
CA ALA A 82 8.89 33.73 -12.43
C ALA A 82 9.01 35.16 -11.83
N ASP A 83 8.63 36.20 -12.59
CA ASP A 83 8.64 37.60 -12.15
C ASP A 83 7.63 37.83 -11.02
N PHE A 84 6.44 37.21 -11.10
CA PHE A 84 5.44 37.30 -10.04
C PHE A 84 5.92 36.69 -8.74
N ILE A 85 6.53 35.52 -8.78
CA ILE A 85 7.14 34.90 -7.60
C ILE A 85 8.31 35.75 -7.12
N GLY A 86 9.16 36.21 -8.05
CA GLY A 86 10.32 37.06 -7.78
C GLY A 86 11.25 36.36 -6.78
N GLU A 87 11.73 37.11 -5.76
CA GLU A 87 12.62 36.58 -4.71
C GLU A 87 11.88 35.95 -3.50
N ALA A 88 10.58 35.67 -3.62
CA ALA A 88 9.82 35.08 -2.52
C ALA A 88 10.36 33.71 -2.09
N ASP A 89 10.33 33.43 -0.79
CA ASP A 89 10.40 32.06 -0.29
C ASP A 89 9.15 31.29 -0.72
N LEU A 90 9.20 29.96 -0.76
CA LEU A 90 8.11 29.14 -1.27
C LEU A 90 7.41 28.37 -0.15
N ALA A 91 6.09 28.24 -0.26
CA ALA A 91 5.29 27.46 0.69
C ALA A 91 4.18 26.69 -0.04
N GLY A 92 3.68 25.64 0.61
CA GLY A 92 2.54 24.86 0.12
C GLY A 92 2.23 23.68 1.05
N TYR A 93 1.30 22.85 0.63
CA TYR A 93 0.94 21.63 1.36
C TYR A 93 1.48 20.40 0.61
N ASN A 94 2.41 19.66 1.17
CA ASN A 94 3.18 18.58 0.52
C ASN A 94 4.03 19.09 -0.68
N SER A 95 4.24 20.38 -0.78
CA SER A 95 4.84 21.04 -1.92
C SER A 95 6.31 20.67 -2.15
N ASN A 96 7.05 20.36 -1.09
CA ASN A 96 8.46 19.93 -1.20
C ASN A 96 8.63 18.63 -1.99
N ARG A 97 7.63 17.76 -2.01
CA ARG A 97 7.70 16.46 -2.69
C ARG A 97 7.10 16.45 -4.08
N PHE A 98 6.21 17.40 -4.38
CA PHE A 98 5.49 17.38 -5.64
C PHE A 98 5.50 18.75 -6.34
N ASP A 99 4.82 19.76 -5.80
CA ASP A 99 4.60 21.04 -6.50
C ASP A 99 5.90 21.76 -6.85
N ILE A 100 6.84 21.87 -5.91
CA ILE A 100 8.14 22.52 -6.15
C ILE A 100 8.94 21.78 -7.24
N PRO A 101 9.13 20.45 -7.18
CA PRO A 101 9.76 19.72 -8.27
C PRO A 101 9.07 19.89 -9.63
N VAL A 102 7.73 19.82 -9.70
CA VAL A 102 7.01 19.98 -10.97
C VAL A 102 7.17 21.38 -11.54
N LEU A 103 7.02 22.43 -10.70
CA LEU A 103 7.19 23.81 -11.13
C LEU A 103 8.61 24.08 -11.67
N LEU A 104 9.62 23.53 -10.98
CA LEU A 104 11.01 23.66 -11.42
C LEU A 104 11.25 22.94 -12.76
N GLU A 105 10.72 21.73 -12.94
CA GLU A 105 10.78 21.00 -14.21
C GLU A 105 10.13 21.79 -15.35
N GLU A 106 8.98 22.43 -15.11
CA GLU A 106 8.31 23.25 -16.12
C GLU A 106 9.13 24.47 -16.53
N PHE A 107 9.78 25.18 -15.57
CA PHE A 107 10.68 26.27 -15.88
C PHE A 107 11.89 25.79 -16.71
N LEU A 108 12.50 24.67 -16.32
CA LEU A 108 13.65 24.11 -17.03
C LEU A 108 13.31 23.67 -18.46
N ARG A 109 12.11 23.13 -18.69
CA ARG A 109 11.65 22.72 -20.03
C ARG A 109 11.52 23.88 -21.01
N VAL A 110 11.33 25.08 -20.48
CA VAL A 110 11.15 26.30 -21.32
C VAL A 110 12.34 27.25 -21.26
N ASP A 111 13.45 26.79 -20.68
CA ASP A 111 14.71 27.52 -20.54
C ASP A 111 14.57 28.83 -19.74
N VAL A 112 13.64 28.91 -18.77
CA VAL A 112 13.53 30.00 -17.82
C VAL A 112 14.34 29.68 -16.58
N ASP A 113 15.33 30.53 -16.28
CA ASP A 113 16.14 30.41 -15.09
C ASP A 113 15.34 30.83 -13.86
N PHE A 114 15.00 29.86 -13.00
CA PHE A 114 14.30 30.09 -11.75
C PHE A 114 15.20 29.68 -10.58
N ASP A 115 15.97 30.64 -10.08
CA ASP A 115 16.94 30.40 -9.03
C ASP A 115 16.30 29.94 -7.73
N MET A 116 16.76 28.80 -7.22
CA MET A 116 16.29 28.17 -5.99
C MET A 116 17.31 28.25 -4.85
N SER A 117 18.54 28.75 -5.09
CA SER A 117 19.68 28.61 -4.18
C SER A 117 19.49 29.31 -2.83
N ASP A 118 18.89 30.49 -2.81
CA ASP A 118 18.69 31.28 -1.58
C ASP A 118 17.28 31.21 -1.02
N ARG A 119 16.39 30.38 -1.62
CA ARG A 119 15.00 30.27 -1.20
C ARG A 119 14.83 29.31 -0.02
N LYS A 120 13.88 29.66 0.84
CA LYS A 120 13.41 28.79 1.91
C LYS A 120 12.11 28.13 1.49
N PHE A 121 11.87 26.94 2.04
CA PHE A 121 10.74 26.10 1.70
C PHE A 121 9.95 25.80 2.96
N VAL A 122 8.67 26.19 3.00
CA VAL A 122 7.78 25.95 4.12
C VAL A 122 6.68 24.98 3.68
N ASP A 123 6.84 23.72 4.03
CA ASP A 123 5.82 22.70 3.78
C ASP A 123 4.89 22.57 5.00
N VAL A 124 3.64 23.01 4.82
CA VAL A 124 2.64 23.05 5.90
C VAL A 124 2.24 21.62 6.33
N GLN A 125 2.24 20.65 5.41
CA GLN A 125 1.99 19.25 5.76
C GLN A 125 3.08 18.72 6.68
N ASN A 126 4.34 19.07 6.43
CA ASN A 126 5.43 18.64 7.29
C ASN A 126 5.31 19.21 8.71
N ILE A 127 4.85 20.47 8.86
CA ILE A 127 4.54 21.04 10.18
C ILE A 127 3.44 20.22 10.85
N PHE A 128 2.33 19.96 10.13
CA PHE A 128 1.22 19.16 10.63
C PHE A 128 1.67 17.77 11.08
N HIS A 129 2.44 17.06 10.26
CA HIS A 129 2.90 15.71 10.57
C HIS A 129 3.91 15.65 11.73
N GLN A 130 4.70 16.70 11.94
CA GLN A 130 5.64 16.77 13.05
C GLN A 130 4.96 17.14 14.38
N MET A 131 4.00 18.06 14.33
CA MET A 131 3.30 18.55 15.51
C MET A 131 2.15 17.62 15.94
N GLU A 132 1.43 17.03 14.99
CA GLU A 132 0.30 16.12 15.22
C GLU A 132 0.75 14.67 14.98
N GLN A 133 1.51 14.14 15.93
CA GLN A 133 2.04 12.78 15.85
C GLN A 133 0.92 11.73 15.87
N ARG A 134 1.06 10.70 15.03
CA ARG A 134 0.14 9.55 14.98
C ARG A 134 0.65 8.38 15.84
N THR A 135 1.04 8.68 17.08
CA THR A 135 1.47 7.69 18.09
C THR A 135 0.31 7.34 19.03
N LEU A 136 0.42 6.22 19.73
CA LEU A 136 -0.56 5.84 20.76
C LEU A 136 -0.72 6.93 21.83
N ARG A 137 0.38 7.55 22.25
CA ARG A 137 0.37 8.67 23.22
C ARG A 137 -0.45 9.84 22.71
N ALA A 138 -0.23 10.24 21.45
CA ALA A 138 -0.99 11.33 20.82
C ALA A 138 -2.47 10.96 20.67
N ALA A 139 -2.79 9.73 20.25
CA ALA A 139 -4.16 9.23 20.17
C ALA A 139 -4.83 9.23 21.56
N TYR A 140 -4.14 8.75 22.59
CA TYR A 140 -4.69 8.70 23.95
C TYR A 140 -4.96 10.10 24.50
N LYS A 141 -4.07 11.07 24.23
CA LYS A 141 -4.30 12.47 24.59
C LYS A 141 -5.49 13.05 23.82
N PHE A 142 -5.57 12.80 22.51
CA PHE A 142 -6.62 13.36 21.65
C PHE A 142 -8.01 12.81 21.94
N TYR A 143 -8.13 11.50 22.16
CA TYR A 143 -9.42 10.85 22.38
C TYR A 143 -9.86 10.83 23.83
N CYS A 144 -8.93 10.73 24.77
CA CYS A 144 -9.22 10.53 26.20
C CYS A 144 -8.83 11.71 27.07
N ASP A 145 -8.14 12.73 26.52
CA ASP A 145 -7.55 13.88 27.24
C ASP A 145 -6.67 13.47 28.44
N LYS A 146 -5.94 12.35 28.26
CA LYS A 146 -5.07 11.78 29.30
C LYS A 146 -3.69 11.52 28.76
N ASP A 147 -2.70 11.47 29.66
CA ASP A 147 -1.34 11.03 29.33
C ASP A 147 -1.12 9.58 29.77
N ILE A 148 -0.31 8.83 29.01
CA ILE A 148 0.06 7.47 29.38
C ILE A 148 1.14 7.54 30.44
N VAL A 149 0.82 7.04 31.64
CA VAL A 149 1.79 6.86 32.69
C VAL A 149 2.55 5.56 32.46
N ASN A 150 3.87 5.58 32.55
CA ASN A 150 4.74 4.43 32.21
C ASN A 150 4.60 3.96 30.76
N ALA A 151 4.57 4.89 29.80
CA ALA A 151 4.64 4.57 28.38
C ALA A 151 5.81 3.60 28.11
N HIS A 152 5.58 2.63 27.18
CA HIS A 152 6.44 1.49 26.88
C HIS A 152 6.35 0.31 27.87
N SER A 153 5.45 0.34 28.84
CA SER A 153 4.97 -0.86 29.50
C SER A 153 3.84 -1.46 28.66
N ALA A 154 3.95 -2.75 28.31
CA ALA A 154 2.93 -3.43 27.50
C ALA A 154 1.52 -3.30 28.13
N GLU A 155 1.42 -3.37 29.47
CA GLU A 155 0.15 -3.21 30.20
C GLU A 155 -0.43 -1.80 30.05
N ALA A 156 0.41 -0.75 30.19
CA ALA A 156 -0.04 0.62 30.04
C ALA A 156 -0.48 0.88 28.60
N ASP A 157 0.28 0.39 27.60
CA ASP A 157 0.00 0.57 26.18
C ASP A 157 -1.27 -0.15 25.74
N ILE A 158 -1.53 -1.40 26.16
CA ILE A 158 -2.79 -2.10 25.83
C ILE A 158 -3.99 -1.45 26.50
N THR A 159 -3.85 -0.96 27.74
CA THR A 159 -4.91 -0.24 28.47
C THR A 159 -5.26 1.07 27.77
N ALA A 160 -4.25 1.84 27.35
CA ALA A 160 -4.45 3.06 26.58
C ALA A 160 -5.11 2.76 25.22
N THR A 161 -4.68 1.71 24.52
CA THR A 161 -5.28 1.28 23.25
C THR A 161 -6.76 0.94 23.41
N TYR A 162 -7.12 0.20 24.46
CA TYR A 162 -8.51 -0.12 24.77
C TYR A 162 -9.37 1.13 25.01
N HIS A 163 -8.88 2.07 25.80
CA HIS A 163 -9.60 3.31 26.05
C HIS A 163 -9.74 4.18 24.80
N VAL A 164 -8.72 4.21 23.95
CA VAL A 164 -8.79 4.89 22.66
C VAL A 164 -9.89 4.28 21.79
N LEU A 165 -9.98 2.95 21.70
CA LEU A 165 -11.05 2.30 20.95
C LEU A 165 -12.44 2.66 21.49
N LEU A 166 -12.65 2.63 22.81
CA LEU A 166 -13.93 3.03 23.41
C LEU A 166 -14.30 4.48 23.05
N ALA A 167 -13.33 5.38 23.13
CA ALA A 167 -13.55 6.79 22.80
C ALA A 167 -13.80 7.00 21.28
N GLN A 168 -13.17 6.21 20.41
CA GLN A 168 -13.43 6.21 18.97
C GLN A 168 -14.85 5.71 18.66
N LEU A 169 -15.30 4.64 19.31
CA LEU A 169 -16.65 4.12 19.16
C LEU A 169 -17.70 5.18 19.55
N GLU A 170 -17.51 5.86 20.67
CA GLU A 170 -18.42 6.93 21.08
C GLU A 170 -18.41 8.14 20.15
N ARG A 171 -17.20 8.54 19.71
CA ARG A 171 -17.04 9.73 18.85
C ARG A 171 -17.58 9.54 17.45
N TYR A 172 -17.43 8.33 16.88
CA TYR A 172 -17.70 8.08 15.45
C TYR A 172 -18.95 7.26 15.16
N LYS A 173 -19.69 6.79 16.18
CA LYS A 173 -20.86 5.91 16.03
C LYS A 173 -21.92 6.40 15.03
N ASP A 174 -22.08 7.71 14.92
CA ASP A 174 -23.08 8.33 14.04
C ASP A 174 -22.45 9.12 12.88
N MET A 175 -21.12 9.12 12.76
CA MET A 175 -20.42 9.85 11.70
C MET A 175 -20.45 9.09 10.39
N ASP A 176 -20.83 9.80 9.34
CA ASP A 176 -20.71 9.30 7.98
C ASP A 176 -19.25 9.29 7.53
N PHE A 177 -18.86 8.25 6.84
CA PHE A 177 -17.57 8.08 6.18
C PHE A 177 -17.82 7.87 4.69
N GLU A 178 -17.21 8.70 3.87
CA GLU A 178 -17.19 8.57 2.42
C GLU A 178 -15.91 7.87 1.98
N ASP A 179 -16.04 6.77 1.25
CA ASP A 179 -14.90 6.06 0.69
C ASP A 179 -14.38 6.73 -0.61
N LYS A 180 -13.27 6.21 -1.16
CA LYS A 180 -12.68 6.75 -2.39
C LYS A 180 -13.58 6.63 -3.62
N GLN A 181 -14.62 5.82 -3.57
CA GLN A 181 -15.61 5.62 -4.62
C GLN A 181 -16.85 6.50 -4.43
N GLY A 182 -16.90 7.32 -3.36
CA GLY A 182 -18.04 8.18 -3.04
C GLY A 182 -19.17 7.47 -2.29
N ASN A 183 -18.96 6.23 -1.81
CA ASN A 183 -19.98 5.53 -1.02
C ASN A 183 -19.97 6.03 0.42
N ILE A 184 -21.14 6.37 0.92
CA ILE A 184 -21.33 6.85 2.30
C ILE A 184 -21.73 5.68 3.19
N SER A 185 -21.06 5.52 4.34
CA SER A 185 -21.33 4.47 5.32
C SER A 185 -21.03 4.94 6.74
N LYS A 186 -21.44 4.16 7.76
CA LYS A 186 -21.08 4.36 9.18
C LYS A 186 -20.26 3.15 9.65
N PRO A 187 -18.98 3.07 9.34
CA PRO A 187 -18.19 1.86 9.53
C PRO A 187 -17.73 1.65 10.98
N VAL A 188 -17.69 2.72 11.79
CA VAL A 188 -17.23 2.64 13.19
C VAL A 188 -18.41 2.31 14.08
N GLN A 189 -18.67 1.03 14.25
CA GLN A 189 -19.75 0.49 15.07
C GLN A 189 -19.16 -0.35 16.21
N ASN A 190 -19.92 -0.50 17.32
CA ASN A 190 -19.53 -1.39 18.40
C ASN A 190 -19.81 -2.86 18.03
N ASP A 191 -19.18 -3.27 16.95
CA ASP A 191 -19.25 -4.61 16.37
C ASP A 191 -17.87 -4.97 15.80
N VAL A 192 -17.33 -6.12 16.21
CA VAL A 192 -15.97 -6.52 15.84
C VAL A 192 -15.85 -6.83 14.35
N ASP A 193 -16.88 -7.38 13.73
CA ASP A 193 -16.86 -7.71 12.30
C ASP A 193 -16.90 -6.43 11.46
N ALA A 194 -17.70 -5.43 11.84
CA ALA A 194 -17.72 -4.11 11.20
C ALA A 194 -16.37 -3.40 11.34
N LEU A 195 -15.79 -3.38 12.53
CA LEU A 195 -14.47 -2.80 12.79
C LEU A 195 -13.37 -3.53 12.02
N HIS A 196 -13.44 -4.87 11.96
CA HIS A 196 -12.48 -5.67 11.19
C HIS A 196 -12.53 -5.31 9.71
N LEU A 197 -13.72 -5.23 9.11
CA LEU A 197 -13.88 -4.86 7.71
C LEU A 197 -13.34 -3.45 7.42
N PHE A 198 -13.62 -2.49 8.28
CA PHE A 198 -13.16 -1.12 8.12
C PHE A 198 -11.65 -0.95 8.28
N THR A 199 -11.03 -1.68 9.20
CA THR A 199 -9.59 -1.57 9.47
C THR A 199 -8.71 -2.47 8.61
N ASN A 200 -9.29 -3.50 7.97
CA ASN A 200 -8.58 -4.48 7.15
C ASN A 200 -8.48 -4.05 5.67
N MET A 201 -7.97 -2.83 5.45
CA MET A 201 -7.96 -2.19 4.12
C MET A 201 -7.20 -2.95 3.04
N ASN A 202 -6.19 -3.74 3.41
CA ASN A 202 -5.31 -4.43 2.46
C ASN A 202 -5.64 -5.91 2.27
N LYS A 203 -6.72 -6.41 2.88
CA LYS A 203 -7.13 -7.83 2.83
C LYS A 203 -5.93 -8.79 2.85
N PRO A 204 -5.11 -8.81 3.91
CA PRO A 204 -3.88 -9.59 3.93
C PRO A 204 -4.17 -11.09 4.00
N VAL A 205 -3.47 -11.89 3.20
CA VAL A 205 -3.43 -13.35 3.31
C VAL A 205 -2.48 -13.75 4.45
N ASP A 206 -1.38 -13.02 4.60
CA ASP A 206 -0.43 -13.14 5.69
C ASP A 206 -0.17 -11.79 6.36
N PHE A 207 0.07 -11.77 7.68
CA PHE A 207 0.22 -10.54 8.47
C PHE A 207 1.48 -9.72 8.12
N ALA A 208 2.45 -10.32 7.41
CA ALA A 208 3.60 -9.58 6.88
C ALA A 208 3.27 -8.84 5.57
N GLY A 209 2.04 -9.00 5.03
CA GLY A 209 1.59 -8.35 3.83
C GLY A 209 2.35 -8.76 2.56
N ARG A 210 2.98 -9.94 2.56
CA ARG A 210 3.67 -10.50 1.39
C ARG A 210 2.70 -11.08 0.39
N MET A 211 1.54 -11.53 0.87
CA MET A 211 0.44 -12.01 0.06
C MET A 211 -0.85 -11.29 0.49
N VAL A 212 -1.66 -10.89 -0.48
CA VAL A 212 -2.92 -10.16 -0.27
C VAL A 212 -4.00 -10.75 -1.18
N TYR A 213 -5.26 -10.58 -0.81
CA TYR A 213 -6.36 -10.88 -1.71
C TYR A 213 -6.57 -9.73 -2.69
N ASN A 214 -6.74 -10.04 -3.99
CA ASN A 214 -7.19 -9.08 -5.00
C ASN A 214 -8.71 -8.86 -4.92
N GLU A 215 -9.24 -8.07 -5.85
CA GLU A 215 -10.69 -7.80 -5.94
C GLU A 215 -11.53 -9.07 -6.17
N ASP A 216 -10.96 -10.07 -6.84
CA ASP A 216 -11.60 -11.38 -7.11
C ASP A 216 -11.41 -12.38 -5.95
N ASN A 217 -10.94 -11.93 -4.78
CA ASN A 217 -10.59 -12.77 -3.62
C ASN A 217 -9.56 -13.88 -3.92
N GLN A 218 -8.66 -13.65 -4.87
CA GLN A 218 -7.55 -14.56 -5.16
C GLN A 218 -6.30 -14.12 -4.40
N GLU A 219 -5.54 -15.08 -3.86
CA GLU A 219 -4.26 -14.79 -3.22
C GLU A 219 -3.23 -14.36 -4.24
N THR A 220 -2.68 -13.17 -4.08
CA THR A 220 -1.68 -12.56 -4.97
C THR A 220 -0.42 -12.21 -4.20
N PHE A 221 0.74 -12.28 -4.85
CA PHE A 221 1.97 -11.76 -4.28
C PHE A 221 1.95 -10.22 -4.26
N ASN A 222 2.33 -9.63 -3.12
CA ASN A 222 2.37 -8.18 -2.95
C ASN A 222 3.79 -7.60 -2.96
N PHE A 223 4.77 -8.34 -3.49
CA PHE A 223 6.17 -7.90 -3.55
C PHE A 223 6.93 -8.55 -4.69
N GLY A 224 8.14 -7.99 -4.98
CA GLY A 224 9.08 -8.56 -5.94
C GLY A 224 8.56 -8.61 -7.38
N LYS A 225 9.20 -9.42 -8.22
CA LYS A 225 8.90 -9.54 -9.67
C LYS A 225 7.51 -10.08 -10.00
N HIS A 226 6.83 -10.68 -9.03
CA HIS A 226 5.48 -11.25 -9.20
C HIS A 226 4.40 -10.43 -8.46
N LYS A 227 4.70 -9.20 -8.04
CA LYS A 227 3.73 -8.34 -7.39
C LYS A 227 2.46 -8.19 -8.26
N GLY A 228 1.29 -8.40 -7.63
CA GLY A 228 -0.03 -8.31 -8.26
C GLY A 228 -0.46 -9.58 -9.03
N LYS A 229 0.41 -10.60 -9.14
CA LYS A 229 0.07 -11.86 -9.82
C LYS A 229 -0.51 -12.87 -8.82
N CYS A 230 -1.52 -13.64 -9.28
CA CYS A 230 -2.08 -14.73 -8.49
C CYS A 230 -1.00 -15.78 -8.16
N CYS A 231 -0.96 -16.23 -6.90
CA CYS A 231 0.04 -17.19 -6.43
C CYS A 231 0.00 -18.51 -7.22
N GLU A 232 -1.19 -19.05 -7.49
CA GLU A 232 -1.35 -20.29 -8.26
C GLU A 232 -0.84 -20.13 -9.71
N GLN A 233 -1.08 -18.96 -10.35
CA GLN A 233 -0.55 -18.67 -11.70
C GLN A 233 0.99 -18.58 -11.69
N VAL A 234 1.56 -18.02 -10.65
CA VAL A 234 3.03 -17.97 -10.51
C VAL A 234 3.60 -19.38 -10.35
N PHE A 235 2.94 -20.26 -9.61
CA PHE A 235 3.37 -21.66 -9.49
C PHE A 235 3.27 -22.44 -10.79
N ASP A 236 2.34 -22.08 -11.70
CA ASP A 236 2.25 -22.67 -13.03
C ASP A 236 3.43 -22.29 -13.93
N ILE A 237 3.89 -21.04 -13.80
CA ILE A 237 4.96 -20.47 -14.64
C ILE A 237 6.35 -20.76 -14.04
N GLU A 238 6.47 -20.61 -12.71
CA GLU A 238 7.74 -20.69 -11.98
C GLU A 238 7.57 -21.44 -10.64
N PRO A 239 7.43 -22.75 -10.63
CA PRO A 239 7.24 -23.54 -9.40
C PRO A 239 8.39 -23.37 -8.39
N SER A 240 9.59 -23.04 -8.87
CA SER A 240 10.77 -22.78 -8.03
C SER A 240 10.60 -21.58 -7.10
N TYR A 241 9.68 -20.65 -7.41
CA TYR A 241 9.40 -19.49 -6.56
C TYR A 241 8.87 -19.89 -5.17
N TYR A 242 8.07 -20.96 -5.10
CA TYR A 242 7.67 -21.57 -3.83
C TYR A 242 8.89 -22.00 -2.99
N ALA A 243 9.81 -22.77 -3.58
CA ALA A 243 11.00 -23.26 -2.87
C ALA A 243 11.89 -22.10 -2.41
N TRP A 244 12.07 -21.09 -3.26
CA TRP A 244 12.82 -19.87 -2.93
C TRP A 244 12.21 -19.14 -1.73
N MET A 245 10.90 -18.94 -1.68
CA MET A 245 10.25 -18.33 -0.52
C MET A 245 10.35 -19.18 0.74
N LYS A 246 10.24 -20.50 0.63
CA LYS A 246 10.37 -21.42 1.78
C LYS A 246 11.75 -21.37 2.42
N GLN A 247 12.80 -21.25 1.61
CA GLN A 247 14.19 -21.18 2.06
C GLN A 247 14.60 -19.76 2.48
N GLY A 248 13.96 -18.73 1.94
CA GLY A 248 14.27 -17.35 2.21
C GLY A 248 13.91 -16.89 3.64
N ASP A 249 14.36 -15.71 4.00
CA ASP A 249 14.08 -15.07 5.30
C ASP A 249 12.67 -14.45 5.32
N PHE A 250 11.64 -15.30 5.34
CA PHE A 250 10.25 -14.89 5.46
C PHE A 250 9.67 -15.37 6.80
N PRO A 251 8.70 -14.62 7.38
CA PRO A 251 8.02 -15.02 8.61
C PRO A 251 7.41 -16.44 8.49
N LEU A 252 7.42 -17.18 9.58
CA LEU A 252 6.88 -18.54 9.60
C LEU A 252 5.40 -18.61 9.19
N TYR A 253 4.61 -17.59 9.56
CA TYR A 253 3.21 -17.52 9.17
C TYR A 253 3.04 -17.31 7.65
N THR A 254 3.87 -16.45 7.04
CA THR A 254 3.93 -16.30 5.58
C THR A 254 4.25 -17.63 4.90
N LYS A 255 5.25 -18.37 5.41
CA LYS A 255 5.61 -19.70 4.91
C LYS A 255 4.48 -20.72 5.09
N LYS A 256 3.75 -20.66 6.21
CA LYS A 256 2.58 -21.52 6.45
C LYS A 256 1.48 -21.23 5.42
N LYS A 257 1.14 -19.97 5.18
CA LYS A 257 0.13 -19.58 4.18
C LYS A 257 0.55 -19.97 2.76
N LEU A 258 1.82 -19.79 2.43
CA LEU A 258 2.39 -20.25 1.16
C LEU A 258 2.23 -21.77 0.98
N ASP A 259 2.45 -22.58 2.04
CA ASP A 259 2.25 -24.03 2.03
C ASP A 259 0.78 -24.40 1.78
N GLU A 260 -0.15 -23.71 2.44
CA GLU A 260 -1.59 -23.94 2.26
C GLU A 260 -2.01 -23.71 0.79
N ILE A 261 -1.51 -22.62 0.17
CA ILE A 261 -1.78 -22.31 -1.24
C ILE A 261 -1.15 -23.36 -2.16
N TRP A 262 0.11 -23.72 -1.90
CA TRP A 262 0.84 -24.70 -2.68
C TRP A 262 0.19 -26.09 -2.65
N GLN A 263 -0.28 -26.55 -1.50
CA GLN A 263 -0.99 -27.82 -1.35
C GLN A 263 -2.31 -27.85 -2.12
N ARG A 264 -3.10 -26.74 -2.07
CA ARG A 264 -4.33 -26.63 -2.86
C ARG A 264 -4.05 -26.67 -4.36
N TRP A 265 -3.03 -25.95 -4.81
CA TRP A 265 -2.62 -25.93 -6.21
C TRP A 265 -2.15 -27.31 -6.69
N ASN A 266 -1.33 -28.03 -5.93
CA ASN A 266 -0.91 -29.38 -6.26
C ASN A 266 -2.10 -30.34 -6.35
N LYS A 267 -3.01 -30.29 -5.38
CA LYS A 267 -4.23 -31.11 -5.38
C LYS A 267 -5.06 -30.87 -6.64
N LYS A 268 -5.30 -29.61 -7.01
CA LYS A 268 -6.02 -29.25 -8.24
C LYS A 268 -5.32 -29.82 -9.50
N LYS A 269 -3.99 -29.76 -9.55
CA LYS A 269 -3.21 -30.33 -10.67
C LYS A 269 -3.32 -31.83 -10.75
N ASP A 270 -3.26 -32.54 -9.63
CA ASP A 270 -3.37 -33.98 -9.63
C ASP A 270 -4.77 -34.45 -10.00
N GLU A 271 -5.82 -33.77 -9.51
CA GLU A 271 -7.20 -33.99 -9.91
C GLU A 271 -7.40 -33.75 -11.43
N ALA A 272 -6.84 -32.67 -11.96
CA ALA A 272 -6.92 -32.36 -13.39
C ALA A 272 -6.18 -33.39 -14.25
N LYS A 273 -5.04 -33.91 -13.79
CA LYS A 273 -4.32 -35.01 -14.47
C LYS A 273 -5.14 -36.32 -14.46
N ALA A 274 -5.72 -36.65 -13.32
CA ALA A 274 -6.56 -37.85 -13.19
C ALA A 274 -7.80 -37.76 -14.11
N ALA A 275 -8.46 -36.61 -14.15
CA ALA A 275 -9.60 -36.36 -15.04
C ALA A 275 -9.22 -36.52 -16.53
N LYS A 276 -8.05 -35.99 -16.92
CA LYS A 276 -7.56 -36.13 -18.31
C LYS A 276 -7.27 -37.60 -18.67
N LEU A 277 -6.69 -38.37 -17.74
CA LEU A 277 -6.42 -39.83 -17.94
C LEU A 277 -7.72 -40.59 -18.11
N VAL A 278 -8.73 -40.33 -17.31
CA VAL A 278 -10.06 -40.93 -17.44
C VAL A 278 -10.72 -40.61 -18.77
N GLN A 279 -10.65 -39.35 -19.22
CA GLN A 279 -11.17 -38.90 -20.52
C GLN A 279 -10.43 -39.61 -21.68
N GLN A 280 -9.11 -39.71 -21.60
CA GLN A 280 -8.31 -40.38 -22.61
C GLN A 280 -8.65 -41.89 -22.69
N ALA A 281 -8.77 -42.54 -21.53
CA ALA A 281 -9.18 -43.97 -21.48
C ALA A 281 -10.58 -44.19 -22.05
N ALA A 282 -11.54 -43.27 -21.72
CA ALA A 282 -12.91 -43.32 -22.28
C ALA A 282 -12.94 -43.10 -23.79
N SER A 283 -12.09 -42.21 -24.30
CA SER A 283 -11.98 -41.94 -25.76
C SER A 283 -11.34 -43.15 -26.51
N GLN A 284 -10.34 -43.78 -25.92
CA GLN A 284 -9.71 -44.97 -26.48
C GLN A 284 -10.66 -46.16 -26.51
N ALA A 285 -11.46 -46.33 -25.43
CA ALA A 285 -12.48 -47.39 -25.35
C ALA A 285 -13.59 -47.20 -26.44
N LYS A 286 -14.00 -45.98 -26.70
CA LYS A 286 -14.95 -45.68 -27.78
C LYS A 286 -14.40 -45.94 -29.19
N ASN A 287 -13.09 -45.71 -29.40
CA ASN A 287 -12.44 -45.96 -30.72
C ASN A 287 -12.08 -47.46 -30.94
N ALA A 288 -12.06 -48.24 -29.83
CA ALA A 288 -11.71 -49.67 -29.95
C ALA A 288 -12.93 -50.59 -30.25
N GLY A 289 -14.16 -50.07 -30.38
CA GLY A 289 -15.32 -50.82 -30.81
C GLY A 289 -15.77 -51.96 -29.89
N VAL A 290 -15.38 -51.97 -28.61
CA VAL A 290 -15.74 -52.99 -27.66
C VAL A 290 -17.06 -52.62 -27.00
N VAL A 291 -18.14 -53.32 -27.40
CA VAL A 291 -19.41 -53.35 -26.70
C VAL A 291 -19.24 -54.22 -25.42
N PRO A 292 -19.48 -53.72 -24.21
CA PRO A 292 -19.41 -54.57 -23.03
C PRO A 292 -20.62 -55.49 -22.99
N SER A 293 -20.41 -56.78 -23.15
CA SER A 293 -21.38 -57.84 -22.83
C SER A 293 -21.53 -57.88 -21.29
N VAL A 294 -22.78 -57.71 -20.85
CA VAL A 294 -23.16 -57.82 -19.44
C VAL A 294 -23.23 -59.33 -19.14
N GLU A 295 -22.22 -59.89 -18.49
CA GLU A 295 -22.32 -61.18 -17.83
C GLU A 295 -22.53 -60.97 -16.33
N HIS A 296 -23.59 -61.59 -15.83
CA HIS A 296 -23.93 -61.68 -14.41
C HIS A 296 -22.81 -62.44 -13.67
N ALA A 297 -22.20 -61.79 -12.69
CA ALA A 297 -21.34 -62.46 -11.71
C ALA A 297 -21.96 -62.34 -10.32
N GLU A 298 -22.13 -63.50 -9.66
CA GLU A 298 -22.58 -63.66 -8.31
C GLU A 298 -21.69 -63.03 -7.23
N PRO A 299 -22.17 -62.78 -6.02
CA PRO A 299 -21.40 -62.07 -4.98
C PRO A 299 -20.40 -63.02 -4.33
N ALA A 300 -19.11 -62.68 -4.41
CA ALA A 300 -18.01 -63.36 -3.74
C ALA A 300 -17.62 -62.66 -2.43
N ALA A 301 -17.76 -63.43 -1.37
CA ALA A 301 -16.99 -63.52 -0.12
C ALA A 301 -16.21 -62.32 0.48
N GLU A 302 -16.47 -62.15 1.80
CA GLU A 302 -15.78 -61.39 2.81
C GLU A 302 -14.24 -61.36 2.67
N VAL A 303 -13.63 -60.18 2.63
CA VAL A 303 -12.19 -60.00 2.80
C VAL A 303 -11.89 -59.67 4.27
N LYS A 304 -11.15 -60.57 4.93
CA LYS A 304 -10.61 -60.39 6.28
C LYS A 304 -9.59 -59.22 6.32
N PRO A 305 -9.49 -58.49 7.45
CA PRO A 305 -8.57 -57.37 7.58
C PRO A 305 -7.11 -57.84 7.68
N LEU A 306 -6.24 -57.20 6.87
CA LEU A 306 -4.80 -57.39 6.93
C LEU A 306 -4.22 -56.81 8.24
N GLN A 307 -3.42 -57.64 8.90
CA GLN A 307 -2.64 -57.36 10.10
C GLN A 307 -1.56 -56.31 9.78
N LYS A 308 -1.44 -55.30 10.66
CA LYS A 308 -0.37 -54.30 10.65
C LYS A 308 0.96 -54.95 11.02
N THR A 309 1.95 -54.92 10.13
CA THR A 309 3.34 -55.19 10.44
C THR A 309 4.00 -53.99 11.12
N PRO A 310 4.88 -54.18 12.13
CA PRO A 310 5.52 -53.06 12.84
C PRO A 310 6.63 -52.40 12.01
N VAL A 311 6.63 -51.07 11.97
CA VAL A 311 7.67 -50.24 11.39
C VAL A 311 8.89 -50.23 12.31
N PRO A 312 10.13 -50.44 11.83
CA PRO A 312 11.32 -50.34 12.68
C PRO A 312 11.63 -48.89 13.00
N ALA A 313 11.79 -48.60 14.28
CA ALA A 313 12.24 -47.31 14.80
C ALA A 313 13.73 -47.10 14.50
N ASN A 314 14.04 -46.27 13.52
CA ASN A 314 15.38 -45.72 13.35
C ASN A 314 15.29 -44.20 13.33
N ARG A 315 15.48 -43.57 14.51
CA ARG A 315 15.65 -42.16 14.67
C ARG A 315 17.14 -41.82 14.50
N PRO A 316 17.53 -40.98 13.55
CA PRO A 316 18.86 -40.39 13.61
C PRO A 316 18.89 -39.32 14.70
N SER A 317 19.83 -39.48 15.65
CA SER A 317 20.11 -38.50 16.69
C SER A 317 20.61 -37.20 16.05
N PHE A 318 19.88 -36.11 16.26
CA PHE A 318 20.37 -34.75 15.96
C PHE A 318 21.51 -34.39 16.89
N LYS A 319 22.71 -34.21 16.34
CA LYS A 319 23.81 -33.55 17.02
C LYS A 319 23.42 -32.10 17.26
N GLN A 320 23.44 -31.69 18.53
CA GLN A 320 23.36 -30.28 18.93
C GLN A 320 24.43 -29.48 18.21
N ALA A 321 24.02 -28.55 17.34
CA ALA A 321 24.89 -27.53 16.82
C ALA A 321 25.16 -26.50 17.94
N ASN A 322 26.43 -26.28 18.26
CA ASN A 322 26.90 -25.28 19.18
C ASN A 322 26.32 -23.90 18.82
N SER A 323 25.45 -23.39 19.67
CA SER A 323 25.04 -21.99 19.63
C SER A 323 26.25 -21.11 20.00
N LYS A 324 26.71 -20.29 19.06
CA LYS A 324 27.63 -19.17 19.38
C LYS A 324 26.94 -18.24 20.38
N PRO A 325 27.65 -17.73 21.39
CA PRO A 325 27.04 -16.76 22.31
C PRO A 325 26.55 -15.53 21.55
N ALA A 326 25.35 -15.06 21.90
CA ALA A 326 24.80 -13.81 21.41
C ALA A 326 25.78 -12.67 21.70
N LYS A 327 26.12 -11.89 20.68
CA LYS A 327 26.92 -10.66 20.86
C LYS A 327 26.09 -9.69 21.71
N ASP A 328 26.68 -9.18 22.76
CA ASP A 328 26.08 -8.12 23.57
C ASP A 328 25.69 -6.94 22.70
N ILE A 329 24.42 -6.51 22.84
CA ILE A 329 23.89 -5.36 22.11
C ILE A 329 24.57 -4.11 22.65
N THR A 330 25.39 -3.45 21.84
CA THR A 330 26.03 -2.19 22.21
C THR A 330 25.04 -1.04 22.14
N THR A 331 25.26 0.00 22.93
CA THR A 331 24.45 1.23 22.98
C THR A 331 24.24 1.84 21.58
N ASP A 332 25.26 1.73 20.73
CA ASP A 332 25.24 2.20 19.34
C ASP A 332 24.26 1.42 18.45
N MET A 333 24.15 0.10 18.64
CA MET A 333 23.13 -0.73 17.97
C MET A 333 21.71 -0.39 18.41
N LEU A 334 21.52 -0.01 19.68
CA LEU A 334 20.23 0.43 20.21
C LEU A 334 19.81 1.78 19.62
N GLU A 335 20.75 2.72 19.44
CA GLU A 335 20.47 4.00 18.78
C GLU A 335 20.15 3.82 17.28
N GLN A 336 20.88 2.97 16.57
CA GLN A 336 20.57 2.65 15.17
C GLN A 336 19.21 1.97 15.01
N LEU A 337 18.80 1.11 15.94
CA LEU A 337 17.46 0.51 15.96
C LEU A 337 16.37 1.55 16.24
N LYS A 338 16.61 2.50 17.14
CA LYS A 338 15.68 3.61 17.41
C LYS A 338 15.51 4.52 16.18
N MET A 339 16.59 4.83 15.44
CA MET A 339 16.50 5.61 14.20
C MET A 339 15.79 4.84 13.06
N LYS A 340 15.93 3.53 13.01
CA LYS A 340 15.37 2.70 11.93
C LYS A 340 13.89 2.34 12.12
N PHE A 341 13.42 2.28 13.35
CA PHE A 341 12.05 1.87 13.68
C PHE A 341 11.17 3.00 14.24
N GLY A 342 11.71 4.22 14.38
CA GLY A 342 10.95 5.48 14.56
C GLY A 342 9.86 5.42 15.63
N LYS A 343 10.20 4.92 16.84
CA LYS A 343 9.33 5.02 18.01
C LYS A 343 10.02 5.75 19.12
#